data_22eee77a9ccb1e47d8f42e567b3c4a85
#
_entry.id   22eee77a9ccb1e47d8f42e567b3c4a85
#
_cell.length_a   1.000
_cell.length_b   1.000
_cell.length_c   1.000
_cell.angle_alpha   90.00
_cell.angle_beta   90.00
_cell.angle_gamma   90.00
#
_symmetry.space_group_name_H-M   'P 1'
#
loop_
_entity.id
_entity.type
_entity.pdbx_description
1 polymer ?
#
loop_
_entity_poly.entity_id
_entity_poly.type
_entity_poly.pdbx_seq_one_letter_code
_entity_poly.pdbx_strand_id
1 'polypeptide(L)'
;MKGSRWFTIGIVAFLLLMFAVECRLPKKFVWTPTFGHRDKQPFGCHVFDELLASSLPDGYSVSGETLYRLEQEDTVTRRGIMVLAGNLHLSDTDVRALLGMAERGDKVLLAAGSFGRLLKDTLGFESSYSYFNPADFKRYASSLLSRDSLHWVGDSAVYPARTFYFYPQLCSTYFWADSLPMKRLAERTVTADEFVHQTDSVPLDTVYRVPVAMSCPWGKGEIVLVSTPLIFTNYGVLDKDNVTYVFRLLSHIGGVPIIRTEAYMEEAGQVRTSPFRYFLSQKPLRWALYLALASVLLFMIFTARRRQRAIPVIREPENKSLEFMELIGTLYYQKKDHADLVRKKYLYFAEELRREIQVDVEEVADDERSFDRIAQKTGMEVSGISHFIREVRPVIYGAHPISVEQMKRYIDKMNEIISHI
;
A
#
# COMPACT_ATOMS: atom_id res chain seq x y z
N MET A 1 2.29 34.24 11.48
CA MET A 1 3.63 33.64 11.58
C MET A 1 3.91 32.84 12.88
N LYS A 2 3.21 33.03 14.00
CA LYS A 2 3.45 32.26 15.25
C LYS A 2 3.05 30.76 15.14
N GLY A 3 2.05 30.40 14.34
CA GLY A 3 1.59 29.01 14.20
C GLY A 3 2.56 28.07 13.47
N SER A 4 3.40 28.60 12.56
CA SER A 4 4.38 27.81 11.82
C SER A 4 5.52 27.29 12.70
N ARG A 5 5.97 28.08 13.66
CA ARG A 5 7.06 27.68 14.59
C ARG A 5 6.64 26.56 15.54
N TRP A 6 5.43 26.63 16.08
CA TRP A 6 4.87 25.56 16.92
C TRP A 6 4.67 24.26 16.16
N PHE A 7 4.30 24.36 14.88
CA PHE A 7 4.19 23.21 13.98
C PHE A 7 5.55 22.52 13.79
N THR A 8 6.59 23.30 13.47
CA THR A 8 7.96 22.76 13.30
C THR A 8 8.47 22.12 14.59
N ILE A 9 8.26 22.78 15.73
CA ILE A 9 8.64 22.22 17.04
C ILE A 9 7.91 20.93 17.33
N GLY A 10 6.61 20.84 17.02
CA GLY A 10 5.82 19.61 17.18
C GLY A 10 6.36 18.46 16.33
N ILE A 11 6.72 18.70 15.08
CA ILE A 11 7.32 17.66 14.21
C ILE A 11 8.66 17.21 14.77
N VAL A 12 9.53 18.12 15.15
CA VAL A 12 10.85 17.77 15.70
C VAL A 12 10.73 17.00 16.99
N ALA A 13 9.84 17.42 17.90
CA ALA A 13 9.57 16.70 19.15
C ALA A 13 9.00 15.29 18.89
N PHE A 14 8.10 15.14 17.94
CA PHE A 14 7.56 13.84 17.55
C PHE A 14 8.64 12.92 16.97
N LEU A 15 9.51 13.44 16.11
CA LEU A 15 10.63 12.67 15.54
C LEU A 15 11.61 12.23 16.61
N LEU A 16 11.95 13.11 17.54
CA LEU A 16 12.82 12.78 18.67
C LEU A 16 12.20 11.73 19.58
N LEU A 17 10.91 11.84 19.87
CA LEU A 17 10.17 10.84 20.65
C LEU A 17 10.19 9.47 19.95
N MET A 18 9.88 9.44 18.66
CA MET A 18 9.90 8.21 17.87
C MET A 18 11.29 7.60 17.81
N PHE A 19 12.33 8.40 17.61
CA PHE A 19 13.71 7.94 17.64
C PHE A 19 14.09 7.34 19.01
N ALA A 20 13.71 8.00 20.11
CA ALA A 20 13.95 7.52 21.45
C ALA A 20 13.21 6.21 21.75
N VAL A 21 11.99 6.06 21.27
CA VAL A 21 11.21 4.80 21.38
C VAL A 21 11.90 3.68 20.59
N GLU A 22 12.35 3.94 19.36
CA GLU A 22 13.01 2.90 18.55
C GLU A 22 14.35 2.47 19.13
N CYS A 23 15.11 3.40 19.72
CA CYS A 23 16.38 3.07 20.39
C CYS A 23 16.18 2.17 21.63
N ARG A 24 14.99 2.24 22.26
CA ARG A 24 14.67 1.43 23.46
C ARG A 24 13.98 0.11 23.15
N LEU A 25 13.45 -0.07 21.92
CA LEU A 25 12.82 -1.33 21.54
C LEU A 25 13.90 -2.42 21.39
N PRO A 26 13.75 -3.57 22.05
CA PRO A 26 14.67 -4.70 21.87
C PRO A 26 14.65 -5.14 20.40
N LYS A 27 15.82 -5.38 19.82
CA LYS A 27 15.93 -5.90 18.46
C LYS A 27 15.28 -7.28 18.41
N LYS A 28 14.13 -7.38 17.74
CA LYS A 28 13.47 -8.67 17.53
C LYS A 28 14.28 -9.51 16.55
N PHE A 29 14.46 -10.78 16.87
CA PHE A 29 15.00 -11.75 15.92
C PHE A 29 14.04 -11.94 14.74
N VAL A 30 14.61 -12.05 13.56
CA VAL A 30 13.89 -12.39 12.34
C VAL A 30 14.09 -13.88 12.11
N TRP A 31 13.01 -14.64 12.16
CA TRP A 31 13.00 -16.09 12.01
C TRP A 31 12.77 -16.53 10.56
N THR A 32 13.17 -15.73 9.59
CA THR A 32 13.11 -16.09 8.16
C THR A 32 14.44 -16.74 7.78
N PRO A 33 14.45 -17.95 7.21
CA PRO A 33 15.66 -18.59 6.74
C PRO A 33 16.31 -17.78 5.60
N THR A 34 17.56 -17.41 5.79
CA THR A 34 18.35 -16.69 4.77
C THR A 34 19.54 -17.52 4.32
N PHE A 35 20.07 -18.39 5.19
CA PHE A 35 21.31 -19.14 5.00
C PHE A 35 22.54 -18.29 4.67
N GLY A 36 22.43 -16.95 4.80
CA GLY A 36 23.47 -16.01 4.40
C GLY A 36 24.70 -16.05 5.30
N HIS A 37 25.89 -16.07 4.70
CA HIS A 37 27.20 -16.05 5.39
C HIS A 37 27.35 -14.88 6.35
N ARG A 38 26.85 -13.69 5.98
CA ARG A 38 26.95 -12.47 6.81
C ARG A 38 25.78 -12.27 7.76
N ASP A 39 24.79 -13.14 7.68
CA ASP A 39 23.57 -12.98 8.47
C ASP A 39 23.73 -13.58 9.86
N LYS A 40 23.64 -12.69 10.87
CA LYS A 40 23.69 -13.01 12.29
C LYS A 40 22.34 -13.36 12.92
N GLN A 41 21.26 -13.37 12.11
CA GLN A 41 19.94 -13.79 12.56
C GLN A 41 19.92 -15.30 12.85
N PRO A 42 18.93 -15.80 13.59
CA PRO A 42 18.90 -17.22 13.97
C PRO A 42 19.06 -18.21 12.81
N PHE A 43 18.42 -17.91 11.66
CA PHE A 43 18.50 -18.78 10.48
C PHE A 43 19.40 -18.22 9.36
N GLY A 44 20.38 -17.36 9.72
CA GLY A 44 21.57 -17.09 8.93
C GLY A 44 22.65 -18.16 9.20
N CYS A 45 23.81 -18.06 8.52
CA CYS A 45 24.92 -19.01 8.65
C CYS A 45 26.23 -18.39 9.15
N HIS A 46 26.23 -17.18 9.70
CA HIS A 46 27.45 -16.51 10.14
C HIS A 46 28.27 -17.34 11.16
N VAL A 47 27.61 -17.82 12.23
CA VAL A 47 28.27 -18.64 13.27
C VAL A 47 28.68 -20.01 12.74
N PHE A 48 27.84 -20.61 11.88
CA PHE A 48 28.12 -21.85 11.21
C PHE A 48 29.39 -21.77 10.36
N ASP A 49 29.49 -20.74 9.52
CA ASP A 49 30.63 -20.55 8.63
C ASP A 49 31.93 -20.25 9.41
N GLU A 50 31.85 -19.43 10.47
CA GLU A 50 33.01 -19.20 11.37
C GLU A 50 33.46 -20.48 12.07
N LEU A 51 32.50 -21.30 12.49
CA LEU A 51 32.81 -22.60 13.11
C LEU A 51 33.56 -23.50 12.12
N LEU A 52 33.07 -23.62 10.88
CA LEU A 52 33.71 -24.44 9.86
C LEU A 52 35.10 -23.92 9.47
N ALA A 53 35.21 -22.60 9.27
CA ALA A 53 36.48 -21.96 8.91
C ALA A 53 37.58 -22.20 9.98
N SER A 54 37.17 -22.31 11.27
CA SER A 54 38.10 -22.55 12.36
C SER A 54 38.36 -24.04 12.65
N SER A 55 37.44 -24.94 12.23
CA SER A 55 37.48 -26.36 12.66
C SER A 55 37.93 -27.32 11.55
N LEU A 56 37.87 -26.91 10.26
CA LEU A 56 38.23 -27.79 9.16
C LEU A 56 39.70 -27.60 8.76
N PRO A 57 40.55 -28.67 8.92
CA PRO A 57 41.96 -28.56 8.64
C PRO A 57 42.28 -28.42 7.14
N ASP A 58 41.44 -28.98 6.27
CA ASP A 58 41.62 -28.94 4.82
C ASP A 58 41.17 -27.63 4.17
N GLY A 59 40.59 -26.76 4.95
CA GLY A 59 40.12 -25.42 4.49
C GLY A 59 38.61 -25.36 4.21
N TYR A 60 38.07 -24.16 4.41
CA TYR A 60 36.68 -23.83 4.17
C TYR A 60 36.57 -22.47 3.54
N SER A 61 35.71 -22.34 2.52
CA SER A 61 35.42 -21.05 1.87
C SER A 61 33.97 -20.95 1.48
N VAL A 62 33.49 -19.69 1.37
CA VAL A 62 32.14 -19.38 0.91
C VAL A 62 32.25 -18.68 -0.45
N SER A 63 31.52 -19.17 -1.45
CA SER A 63 31.48 -18.63 -2.81
C SER A 63 30.07 -18.18 -3.19
N GLY A 64 29.96 -17.17 -4.03
CA GLY A 64 28.69 -16.75 -4.68
C GLY A 64 28.46 -17.41 -6.04
N GLU A 65 29.37 -18.30 -6.49
CA GLU A 65 29.32 -18.88 -7.82
C GLU A 65 28.39 -20.11 -7.89
N THR A 66 27.76 -20.31 -9.05
CA THR A 66 26.90 -21.47 -9.31
C THR A 66 27.73 -22.75 -9.45
N LEU A 67 27.08 -23.91 -9.34
CA LEU A 67 27.76 -25.21 -9.52
C LEU A 67 28.42 -25.32 -10.89
N TYR A 68 27.76 -24.81 -11.92
CA TYR A 68 28.34 -24.76 -13.27
C TYR A 68 29.66 -23.95 -13.31
N ARG A 69 29.71 -22.78 -12.69
CA ARG A 69 30.94 -21.99 -12.64
C ARG A 69 32.02 -22.64 -11.81
N LEU A 70 31.65 -23.18 -10.63
CA LEU A 70 32.59 -23.92 -9.79
C LEU A 70 33.21 -25.11 -10.52
N GLU A 71 32.45 -25.78 -11.38
CA GLU A 71 32.97 -26.85 -12.24
C GLU A 71 33.97 -26.33 -13.23
N GLN A 72 33.74 -25.18 -13.88
CA GLN A 72 34.60 -24.59 -14.90
C GLN A 72 35.92 -24.04 -14.33
N GLU A 73 35.89 -23.53 -13.06
CA GLU A 73 37.07 -22.91 -12.46
C GLU A 73 38.16 -23.90 -12.11
N ASP A 74 37.82 -25.09 -11.65
CA ASP A 74 38.81 -26.12 -11.26
C ASP A 74 38.26 -27.51 -11.54
N THR A 75 38.91 -28.18 -12.48
CA THR A 75 38.58 -29.55 -12.88
C THR A 75 39.56 -30.61 -12.34
N VAL A 76 40.58 -30.19 -11.61
CA VAL A 76 41.70 -31.06 -11.19
C VAL A 76 41.64 -31.40 -9.68
N THR A 77 41.39 -30.39 -8.87
CA THR A 77 41.38 -30.56 -7.39
C THR A 77 40.07 -31.16 -6.93
N ARG A 78 40.15 -32.20 -6.07
CA ARG A 78 38.96 -32.73 -5.43
C ARG A 78 38.50 -31.82 -4.31
N ARG A 79 37.21 -31.57 -4.28
CA ARG A 79 36.61 -30.63 -3.34
C ARG A 79 35.35 -31.22 -2.70
N GLY A 80 35.06 -30.76 -1.48
CA GLY A 80 33.74 -30.87 -0.89
C GLY A 80 32.89 -29.65 -1.30
N ILE A 81 31.73 -29.88 -1.84
CA ILE A 81 30.81 -28.78 -2.25
C ILE A 81 29.58 -28.84 -1.38
N MET A 82 29.20 -27.74 -0.77
CA MET A 82 28.03 -27.64 0.06
C MET A 82 27.06 -26.59 -0.42
N VAL A 83 25.77 -26.98 -0.50
CA VAL A 83 24.66 -26.08 -0.85
C VAL A 83 23.64 -26.11 0.27
N LEU A 84 23.30 -24.95 0.82
CA LEU A 84 22.25 -24.77 1.82
C LEU A 84 21.16 -23.86 1.25
N ALA A 85 19.94 -24.34 1.22
CA ALA A 85 18.82 -23.56 0.67
C ALA A 85 17.49 -23.88 1.39
N GLY A 86 16.53 -22.97 1.31
CA GLY A 86 15.13 -23.26 1.66
C GLY A 86 14.51 -24.17 0.60
N ASN A 87 14.56 -23.72 -0.65
CA ASN A 87 14.09 -24.47 -1.83
C ASN A 87 15.23 -24.53 -2.86
N LEU A 88 15.68 -25.72 -3.15
CA LEU A 88 16.79 -25.93 -4.09
C LEU A 88 16.26 -26.26 -5.48
N HIS A 89 16.32 -25.27 -6.37
CA HIS A 89 16.00 -25.42 -7.78
C HIS A 89 17.28 -25.24 -8.62
N LEU A 90 17.81 -26.34 -9.09
CA LEU A 90 18.97 -26.33 -9.98
C LEU A 90 18.54 -26.29 -11.45
N SER A 91 19.27 -25.53 -12.26
CA SER A 91 19.13 -25.57 -13.72
C SER A 91 19.67 -26.89 -14.29
N ASP A 92 19.32 -27.19 -15.54
CA ASP A 92 19.86 -28.37 -16.24
C ASP A 92 21.39 -28.34 -16.31
N THR A 93 21.97 -27.17 -16.53
CA THR A 93 23.43 -26.97 -16.54
C THR A 93 24.05 -27.22 -15.17
N ASP A 94 23.42 -26.78 -14.08
CA ASP A 94 23.92 -26.97 -12.74
C ASP A 94 23.81 -28.45 -12.28
N VAL A 95 22.72 -29.14 -12.68
CA VAL A 95 22.58 -30.58 -12.41
C VAL A 95 23.66 -31.37 -13.14
N ARG A 96 23.94 -31.08 -14.40
CA ARG A 96 25.02 -31.74 -15.13
C ARG A 96 26.38 -31.46 -14.52
N ALA A 97 26.64 -30.22 -14.14
CA ALA A 97 27.87 -29.83 -13.46
C ALA A 97 28.05 -30.58 -12.13
N LEU A 98 27.00 -30.68 -11.33
CA LEU A 98 27.00 -31.43 -10.07
C LEU A 98 27.36 -32.89 -10.30
N LEU A 99 26.74 -33.55 -11.28
CA LEU A 99 27.00 -34.95 -11.59
C LEU A 99 28.42 -35.14 -12.16
N GLY A 100 28.87 -34.26 -13.04
CA GLY A 100 30.23 -34.27 -13.62
C GLY A 100 31.29 -34.08 -12.54
N MET A 101 31.10 -33.21 -11.56
CA MET A 101 31.98 -33.03 -10.41
C MET A 101 32.02 -34.30 -9.56
N ALA A 102 30.87 -34.88 -9.22
CA ALA A 102 30.79 -36.12 -8.45
C ALA A 102 31.42 -37.31 -9.20
N GLU A 103 31.24 -37.42 -10.51
CA GLU A 103 31.92 -38.46 -11.34
C GLU A 103 33.43 -38.36 -11.27
N ARG A 104 34.00 -37.18 -11.19
CA ARG A 104 35.45 -36.95 -11.06
C ARG A 104 35.96 -37.25 -9.65
N GLY A 105 35.12 -37.29 -8.67
CA GLY A 105 35.44 -37.60 -7.29
C GLY A 105 35.25 -36.47 -6.30
N ASP A 106 34.59 -35.39 -6.70
CA ASP A 106 34.12 -34.35 -5.78
C ASP A 106 33.02 -34.94 -4.89
N LYS A 107 32.89 -34.42 -3.69
CA LYS A 107 31.84 -34.82 -2.75
C LYS A 107 30.87 -33.67 -2.55
N VAL A 108 29.58 -33.92 -2.67
CA VAL A 108 28.57 -32.88 -2.66
C VAL A 108 27.56 -33.09 -1.57
N LEU A 109 27.29 -32.08 -0.73
CA LEU A 109 26.23 -32.07 0.26
C LEU A 109 25.18 -31.01 -0.14
N LEU A 110 23.96 -31.49 -0.36
CA LEU A 110 22.80 -30.65 -0.67
C LEU A 110 21.82 -30.69 0.50
N ALA A 111 21.70 -29.60 1.24
CA ALA A 111 20.73 -29.48 2.32
C ALA A 111 19.65 -28.47 1.93
N ALA A 112 18.42 -28.96 1.77
CA ALA A 112 17.29 -28.12 1.38
C ALA A 112 15.96 -28.60 1.98
N GLY A 113 15.05 -27.68 2.21
CA GLY A 113 13.69 -27.99 2.64
C GLY A 113 12.82 -28.56 1.52
N SER A 114 13.11 -28.22 0.26
CA SER A 114 12.52 -28.85 -0.92
C SER A 114 13.54 -28.92 -2.07
N PHE A 115 13.33 -29.87 -2.97
CA PHE A 115 14.21 -30.13 -4.10
C PHE A 115 13.44 -29.99 -5.43
N GLY A 116 14.06 -29.36 -6.42
CA GLY A 116 13.50 -29.22 -7.75
C GLY A 116 13.30 -30.56 -8.45
N ARG A 117 12.29 -30.64 -9.31
CA ARG A 117 11.90 -31.87 -9.99
C ARG A 117 13.05 -32.50 -10.81
N LEU A 118 13.80 -31.65 -11.51
CA LEU A 118 14.89 -32.12 -12.34
C LEU A 118 15.93 -32.92 -11.56
N LEU A 119 16.34 -32.45 -10.40
CA LEU A 119 17.28 -33.13 -9.50
C LEU A 119 16.68 -34.45 -8.96
N LYS A 120 15.41 -34.43 -8.60
CA LYS A 120 14.69 -35.62 -8.10
C LYS A 120 14.63 -36.71 -9.15
N ASP A 121 14.19 -36.35 -10.37
CA ASP A 121 14.08 -37.29 -11.49
C ASP A 121 15.45 -37.86 -11.87
N THR A 122 16.51 -37.04 -11.83
CA THR A 122 17.87 -37.48 -12.21
C THR A 122 18.50 -38.41 -11.20
N LEU A 123 18.35 -38.14 -9.89
CA LEU A 123 18.89 -38.96 -8.81
C LEU A 123 17.90 -40.06 -8.33
N GLY A 124 16.73 -40.15 -8.91
CA GLY A 124 15.75 -41.19 -8.62
C GLY A 124 15.25 -41.19 -7.17
N PHE A 125 15.03 -40.00 -6.60
CA PHE A 125 14.44 -39.88 -5.28
C PHE A 125 13.19 -38.95 -5.31
N GLU A 126 12.32 -39.15 -4.36
CA GLU A 126 11.24 -38.26 -4.07
C GLU A 126 11.41 -37.60 -2.71
N SER A 127 10.94 -36.40 -2.57
CA SER A 127 10.86 -35.67 -1.32
C SER A 127 9.40 -35.35 -1.02
N SER A 128 8.90 -35.82 0.10
CA SER A 128 7.57 -35.50 0.55
C SER A 128 7.56 -34.17 1.28
N TYR A 129 6.52 -33.43 1.06
CA TYR A 129 6.31 -32.13 1.63
C TYR A 129 5.19 -32.21 2.66
N SER A 130 5.49 -31.91 3.90
CA SER A 130 4.45 -31.72 4.91
C SER A 130 3.93 -30.31 4.77
N TYR A 131 2.71 -30.17 4.25
CA TYR A 131 2.08 -28.87 4.12
C TYR A 131 1.90 -28.25 5.51
N PHE A 132 2.28 -26.99 5.62
CA PHE A 132 1.93 -26.16 6.75
C PHE A 132 0.41 -26.09 6.89
N ASN A 133 -0.14 -26.75 7.92
CA ASN A 133 -1.56 -26.67 8.21
C ASN A 133 -1.84 -25.37 8.98
N PRO A 134 -2.69 -24.46 8.48
CA PRO A 134 -3.08 -23.24 9.21
C PRO A 134 -3.68 -23.52 10.61
N ALA A 135 -4.28 -24.68 10.82
CA ALA A 135 -4.77 -25.08 12.14
C ALA A 135 -3.64 -25.27 13.15
N ASP A 136 -2.48 -25.70 12.70
CA ASP A 136 -1.28 -25.86 13.54
C ASP A 136 -0.61 -24.52 13.86
N PHE A 137 -0.90 -23.47 13.10
CA PHE A 137 -0.37 -22.13 13.37
C PHE A 137 -0.70 -21.65 14.78
N LYS A 138 -1.91 -21.92 15.28
CA LYS A 138 -2.29 -21.58 16.66
C LYS A 138 -1.50 -22.38 17.69
N ARG A 139 -1.15 -23.62 17.38
CA ARG A 139 -0.36 -24.49 18.23
C ARG A 139 1.10 -24.06 18.25
N TYR A 140 1.62 -23.59 17.13
CA TYR A 140 2.98 -23.09 16.99
C TYR A 140 3.16 -21.62 17.40
N ALA A 141 2.11 -20.82 17.42
CA ALA A 141 2.17 -19.43 17.86
C ALA A 141 2.49 -19.26 19.35
N SER A 142 2.28 -20.29 20.16
CA SER A 142 2.62 -20.30 21.59
C SER A 142 4.07 -20.74 21.88
N SER A 143 4.71 -21.48 20.96
CA SER A 143 6.12 -21.82 21.01
C SER A 143 6.76 -21.50 19.67
N LEU A 144 7.63 -20.50 19.64
CA LEU A 144 8.28 -20.00 18.40
C LEU A 144 8.99 -21.09 17.59
N LEU A 145 9.40 -22.18 18.23
CA LEU A 145 10.04 -23.32 17.59
C LEU A 145 9.63 -24.60 18.32
N SER A 146 8.92 -25.49 17.65
CA SER A 146 8.83 -26.88 18.12
C SER A 146 10.07 -27.65 17.66
N ARG A 147 10.45 -28.62 18.46
CA ARG A 147 11.58 -29.48 18.16
C ARG A 147 11.06 -30.87 17.91
N ASP A 148 11.62 -31.52 16.91
CA ASP A 148 11.45 -32.95 16.71
C ASP A 148 12.80 -33.64 16.75
N SER A 149 12.84 -34.98 16.81
CA SER A 149 14.06 -35.71 16.97
C SER A 149 14.46 -36.46 15.72
N LEU A 150 15.75 -36.39 15.41
CA LEU A 150 16.41 -37.17 14.37
C LEU A 150 17.24 -38.28 14.99
N HIS A 151 17.22 -39.42 14.36
CA HIS A 151 18.03 -40.59 14.76
C HIS A 151 19.11 -40.83 13.71
N TRP A 152 20.37 -40.83 14.13
CA TRP A 152 21.48 -41.23 13.27
C TRP A 152 21.50 -42.74 13.09
N VAL A 153 21.51 -43.21 11.85
CA VAL A 153 21.52 -44.63 11.49
C VAL A 153 22.69 -45.03 10.57
N GLY A 154 23.39 -44.02 10.02
CA GLY A 154 24.59 -44.23 9.19
C GLY A 154 25.80 -44.63 10.02
N ASP A 155 26.79 -45.26 9.40
CA ASP A 155 28.09 -45.63 9.94
C ASP A 155 28.16 -45.88 11.46
N SER A 156 27.31 -46.81 11.96
CA SER A 156 27.18 -47.12 13.38
C SER A 156 28.48 -47.63 14.01
N ALA A 157 29.40 -48.19 13.21
CA ALA A 157 30.72 -48.59 13.66
C ALA A 157 31.62 -47.39 14.02
N VAL A 158 31.42 -46.23 13.35
CA VAL A 158 32.22 -45.01 13.57
C VAL A 158 31.49 -44.08 14.53
N TYR A 159 30.17 -43.95 14.37
CA TYR A 159 29.36 -43.05 15.16
C TYR A 159 28.25 -43.78 15.90
N PRO A 160 28.17 -43.71 17.22
CA PRO A 160 27.04 -44.27 17.96
C PRO A 160 25.73 -43.58 17.63
N ALA A 161 24.64 -44.32 17.66
CA ALA A 161 23.30 -43.76 17.46
C ALA A 161 23.00 -42.62 18.45
N ARG A 162 22.50 -41.50 17.96
CA ARG A 162 22.20 -40.33 18.78
C ARG A 162 20.95 -39.65 18.26
N THR A 163 20.19 -39.04 19.18
CA THR A 163 19.03 -38.22 18.84
C THR A 163 19.44 -36.75 18.72
N PHE A 164 19.05 -36.14 17.64
CA PHE A 164 19.28 -34.71 17.37
C PHE A 164 17.95 -34.02 17.19
N TYR A 165 17.95 -32.68 17.27
CA TYR A 165 16.74 -31.88 17.15
C TYR A 165 16.70 -31.16 15.81
N PHE A 166 15.53 -31.03 15.24
CA PHE A 166 15.29 -30.19 14.09
C PHE A 166 14.01 -29.34 14.26
N TYR A 167 13.73 -28.46 13.34
CA TYR A 167 12.66 -27.47 13.45
C TYR A 167 11.65 -27.67 12.33
N PRO A 168 10.55 -28.40 12.57
CA PRO A 168 9.58 -28.77 11.54
C PRO A 168 8.67 -27.65 11.10
N GLN A 169 8.58 -26.52 11.83
CA GLN A 169 7.62 -25.47 11.55
C GLN A 169 7.71 -24.88 10.17
N LEU A 170 8.87 -24.84 9.56
CA LEU A 170 9.09 -24.19 8.30
C LEU A 170 9.02 -25.14 7.11
N CYS A 171 9.36 -26.38 7.32
CA CYS A 171 9.23 -27.45 6.33
C CYS A 171 9.62 -28.78 6.94
N SER A 172 8.71 -29.70 6.98
CA SER A 172 8.98 -31.06 7.40
C SER A 172 9.07 -31.94 6.15
N THR A 173 10.29 -32.28 5.74
CA THR A 173 10.54 -33.08 4.54
C THR A 173 11.16 -34.40 4.94
N TYR A 174 10.88 -35.42 4.18
CA TYR A 174 11.60 -36.70 4.24
C TYR A 174 11.80 -37.20 2.82
N PHE A 175 12.73 -38.14 2.66
CA PHE A 175 13.04 -38.71 1.37
C PHE A 175 12.34 -40.05 1.17
N TRP A 176 12.07 -40.34 -0.10
CA TRP A 176 11.65 -41.65 -0.57
C TRP A 176 12.49 -42.01 -1.78
N ALA A 177 13.11 -43.18 -1.79
CA ALA A 177 13.91 -43.62 -2.92
C ALA A 177 13.63 -45.10 -3.19
N ASP A 178 13.17 -45.38 -4.39
CA ASP A 178 12.85 -46.75 -4.82
C ASP A 178 13.93 -47.36 -5.72
N SER A 179 14.81 -46.55 -6.30
CA SER A 179 15.56 -46.98 -7.51
C SER A 179 17.08 -46.96 -7.40
N LEU A 180 17.68 -46.28 -6.42
CA LEU A 180 19.15 -46.20 -6.28
C LEU A 180 19.64 -46.77 -4.94
N PRO A 181 20.89 -47.29 -4.87
CA PRO A 181 21.47 -47.73 -3.63
C PRO A 181 21.80 -46.54 -2.72
N MET A 182 20.76 -45.91 -2.20
CA MET A 182 20.92 -44.80 -1.26
C MET A 182 21.06 -45.33 0.15
N LYS A 183 22.19 -44.99 0.80
CA LYS A 183 22.44 -45.30 2.19
C LYS A 183 21.75 -44.29 3.08
N ARG A 184 20.89 -44.72 3.99
CA ARG A 184 20.28 -43.87 5.00
C ARG A 184 21.31 -43.45 6.05
N LEU A 185 21.40 -42.16 6.31
CA LEU A 185 22.32 -41.59 7.31
C LEU A 185 21.57 -41.16 8.56
N ALA A 186 20.40 -40.55 8.40
CA ALA A 186 19.54 -40.18 9.53
C ALA A 186 18.07 -40.35 9.18
N GLU A 187 17.28 -40.66 10.19
CA GLU A 187 15.84 -40.90 10.09
C GLU A 187 15.06 -40.05 11.09
N ARG A 188 13.84 -39.75 10.78
CA ARG A 188 12.85 -39.24 11.73
C ARG A 188 11.63 -40.15 11.78
N THR A 189 10.88 -39.99 12.85
CA THR A 189 9.61 -40.65 13.03
C THR A 189 8.48 -39.79 12.54
N VAL A 190 7.58 -40.32 11.70
CA VAL A 190 6.35 -39.67 11.23
C VAL A 190 5.16 -40.54 11.55
N THR A 191 4.03 -39.89 11.83
CA THR A 191 2.76 -40.60 12.02
C THR A 191 2.08 -40.87 10.68
N ALA A 192 1.10 -41.74 10.62
CA ALA A 192 0.42 -42.14 9.39
C ALA A 192 -0.27 -40.96 8.71
N ASP A 193 -0.76 -40.00 9.47
CA ASP A 193 -1.40 -38.77 8.94
C ASP A 193 -0.39 -37.80 8.29
N GLU A 194 0.86 -37.83 8.67
CA GLU A 194 1.95 -37.10 8.04
C GLU A 194 2.56 -37.82 6.82
N PHE A 195 2.27 -39.12 6.68
CA PHE A 195 2.87 -39.95 5.64
C PHE A 195 2.04 -39.92 4.36
N VAL A 196 2.49 -39.19 3.36
CA VAL A 196 1.78 -38.90 2.12
C VAL A 196 1.50 -40.13 1.23
N HIS A 197 2.21 -41.24 1.42
CA HIS A 197 2.09 -42.48 0.61
C HIS A 197 1.20 -43.51 1.28
N GLN A 198 0.26 -43.09 2.10
CA GLN A 198 -0.64 -43.98 2.81
C GLN A 198 -1.62 -44.69 1.86
N THR A 199 -1.66 -45.99 1.94
CA THR A 199 -2.74 -46.81 1.41
C THR A 199 -3.90 -46.78 2.42
N ASP A 200 -5.15 -46.61 1.98
CA ASP A 200 -6.39 -46.35 2.77
C ASP A 200 -6.71 -47.32 3.91
N SER A 201 -5.83 -48.26 4.21
CA SER A 201 -6.06 -49.35 5.16
C SER A 201 -5.18 -49.36 6.40
N VAL A 202 -4.37 -48.29 6.65
CA VAL A 202 -3.40 -48.28 7.77
C VAL A 202 -3.96 -47.51 8.96
N PRO A 203 -3.88 -48.03 10.19
CA PRO A 203 -4.28 -47.32 11.40
C PRO A 203 -3.53 -46.00 11.55
N LEU A 204 -4.24 -44.91 11.94
CA LEU A 204 -3.68 -43.58 12.13
C LEU A 204 -2.54 -43.50 13.15
N ASP A 205 -2.50 -44.42 14.08
CA ASP A 205 -1.42 -44.52 15.11
C ASP A 205 -0.17 -45.23 14.61
N THR A 206 -0.14 -45.63 13.34
CA THR A 206 1.04 -46.30 12.77
C THR A 206 2.17 -45.30 12.61
N VAL A 207 3.37 -45.68 13.07
CA VAL A 207 4.54 -44.84 13.07
C VAL A 207 5.56 -45.34 12.05
N TYR A 208 6.00 -44.46 11.17
CA TYR A 208 6.98 -44.75 10.13
C TYR A 208 8.31 -44.10 10.44
N ARG A 209 9.41 -44.78 10.15
CA ARG A 209 10.76 -44.20 10.14
C ARG A 209 11.14 -43.85 8.73
N VAL A 210 11.31 -42.57 8.49
CA VAL A 210 11.59 -42.01 7.17
C VAL A 210 12.96 -41.36 7.13
N PRO A 211 13.71 -41.49 6.03
CA PRO A 211 15.04 -40.92 5.92
C PRO A 211 14.93 -39.40 5.74
N VAL A 212 15.81 -38.67 6.43
CA VAL A 212 15.98 -37.21 6.33
C VAL A 212 17.39 -36.83 5.89
N ALA A 213 18.32 -37.78 5.93
CA ALA A 213 19.62 -37.64 5.32
C ALA A 213 19.99 -38.97 4.64
N MET A 214 20.45 -38.89 3.42
CA MET A 214 20.87 -40.06 2.62
C MET A 214 22.17 -39.73 1.86
N SER A 215 22.98 -40.75 1.62
CA SER A 215 24.12 -40.64 0.73
C SER A 215 23.95 -41.55 -0.49
N CYS A 216 24.37 -41.05 -1.64
CA CYS A 216 24.39 -41.77 -2.89
C CYS A 216 25.81 -41.73 -3.48
N PRO A 217 26.50 -42.88 -3.62
CA PRO A 217 27.76 -42.90 -4.35
C PRO A 217 27.51 -42.60 -5.82
N TRP A 218 28.26 -41.65 -6.39
CA TRP A 218 28.15 -41.26 -7.79
C TRP A 218 29.52 -41.16 -8.43
N GLY A 219 29.80 -42.01 -9.41
CA GLY A 219 31.11 -42.11 -10.00
C GLY A 219 32.20 -42.41 -8.96
N LYS A 220 33.19 -41.52 -8.82
CA LYS A 220 34.25 -41.60 -7.82
C LYS A 220 33.97 -40.78 -6.56
N GLY A 221 32.89 -40.03 -6.54
CA GLY A 221 32.46 -39.15 -5.45
C GLY A 221 31.22 -39.63 -4.72
N GLU A 222 30.64 -38.77 -3.96
CA GLU A 222 29.44 -39.01 -3.17
C GLU A 222 28.50 -37.79 -3.16
N ILE A 223 27.21 -38.03 -3.25
CA ILE A 223 26.20 -36.98 -3.12
C ILE A 223 25.40 -37.26 -1.84
N VAL A 224 25.44 -36.32 -0.90
CA VAL A 224 24.70 -36.37 0.35
C VAL A 224 23.50 -35.42 0.24
N LEU A 225 22.30 -35.96 0.45
CA LEU A 225 21.03 -35.24 0.47
C LEU A 225 20.54 -35.09 1.90
N VAL A 226 20.16 -33.87 2.30
CA VAL A 226 19.67 -33.58 3.66
C VAL A 226 18.42 -32.74 3.57
N SER A 227 17.32 -33.15 4.19
CA SER A 227 16.04 -32.44 4.20
C SER A 227 15.84 -31.50 5.38
N THR A 228 16.86 -31.34 6.22
CA THR A 228 16.81 -30.53 7.44
C THR A 228 17.81 -29.35 7.41
N PRO A 229 17.69 -28.39 6.47
CA PRO A 229 18.71 -27.37 6.25
C PRO A 229 18.88 -26.43 7.45
N LEU A 230 17.84 -26.22 8.27
CA LEU A 230 17.89 -25.29 9.40
C LEU A 230 18.88 -25.70 10.49
N ILE A 231 19.30 -26.99 10.55
CA ILE A 231 20.34 -27.46 11.49
C ILE A 231 21.69 -26.82 11.19
N PHE A 232 21.95 -26.44 9.94
CA PHE A 232 23.19 -25.77 9.51
C PHE A 232 23.20 -24.24 9.76
N THR A 233 22.15 -23.68 10.35
CA THR A 233 22.06 -22.27 10.66
C THR A 233 22.68 -21.91 12.01
N ASN A 234 22.83 -20.61 12.29
CA ASN A 234 23.35 -20.11 13.57
C ASN A 234 22.62 -20.74 14.76
N TYR A 235 21.28 -20.75 14.73
CA TYR A 235 20.49 -21.36 15.80
C TYR A 235 20.61 -22.84 15.83
N GLY A 236 20.63 -23.49 14.64
CA GLY A 236 20.71 -24.96 14.54
C GLY A 236 21.98 -25.52 15.13
N VAL A 237 23.15 -24.96 14.78
CA VAL A 237 24.44 -25.47 15.29
C VAL A 237 24.69 -25.19 16.77
N LEU A 238 24.04 -24.13 17.30
CA LEU A 238 24.16 -23.79 18.73
C LEU A 238 23.17 -24.56 19.61
N ASP A 239 22.20 -25.27 19.04
CA ASP A 239 21.19 -25.98 19.82
C ASP A 239 21.67 -27.39 20.21
N LYS A 240 22.05 -27.55 21.47
CA LYS A 240 22.47 -28.81 22.07
C LYS A 240 23.55 -29.53 21.26
N ASP A 241 23.30 -30.81 20.92
CA ASP A 241 24.24 -31.69 20.24
C ASP A 241 24.16 -31.63 18.70
N ASN A 242 23.38 -30.70 18.15
CA ASN A 242 23.19 -30.60 16.70
C ASN A 242 24.51 -30.39 15.94
N VAL A 243 25.47 -29.71 16.53
CA VAL A 243 26.80 -29.55 15.94
C VAL A 243 27.44 -30.92 15.65
N THR A 244 27.24 -31.93 16.49
CA THR A 244 27.74 -33.30 16.27
C THR A 244 27.09 -33.93 15.03
N TYR A 245 25.80 -33.72 14.84
CA TYR A 245 25.09 -34.18 13.63
C TYR A 245 25.65 -33.53 12.36
N VAL A 246 25.87 -32.22 12.40
CA VAL A 246 26.48 -31.48 11.31
C VAL A 246 27.85 -32.02 10.94
N PHE A 247 28.74 -32.23 11.93
CA PHE A 247 30.07 -32.78 11.67
C PHE A 247 30.04 -34.22 11.17
N ARG A 248 29.07 -35.03 11.58
CA ARG A 248 28.87 -36.38 11.00
C ARG A 248 28.51 -36.33 9.53
N LEU A 249 27.63 -35.41 9.13
CA LEU A 249 27.29 -35.18 7.71
C LEU A 249 28.49 -34.63 6.93
N LEU A 250 29.22 -33.69 7.51
CA LEU A 250 30.43 -33.13 6.90
C LEU A 250 31.56 -34.16 6.73
N SER A 251 31.63 -35.20 7.59
CA SER A 251 32.63 -36.26 7.43
C SER A 251 32.49 -37.01 6.09
N HIS A 252 31.29 -37.03 5.51
CA HIS A 252 31.09 -37.61 4.17
C HIS A 252 31.73 -36.79 3.07
N ILE A 253 31.80 -35.48 3.23
CA ILE A 253 32.38 -34.54 2.24
C ILE A 253 33.76 -34.02 2.65
N GLY A 254 34.28 -34.43 3.81
CA GLY A 254 35.56 -34.00 4.36
C GLY A 254 36.76 -34.71 3.76
N GLY A 255 37.96 -34.35 4.27
CA GLY A 255 39.27 -34.83 3.76
C GLY A 255 39.72 -34.11 2.49
N VAL A 256 39.01 -33.04 2.15
CA VAL A 256 39.26 -32.15 1.00
C VAL A 256 38.76 -30.75 1.35
N PRO A 257 39.27 -29.68 0.69
CA PRO A 257 38.74 -28.33 0.92
C PRO A 257 37.27 -28.26 0.63
N ILE A 258 36.49 -27.63 1.53
CA ILE A 258 35.05 -27.49 1.37
C ILE A 258 34.68 -26.07 0.89
N ILE A 259 33.90 -26.01 -0.17
CA ILE A 259 33.35 -24.78 -0.71
C ILE A 259 31.83 -24.78 -0.50
N ARG A 260 31.30 -23.81 0.26
CA ARG A 260 29.87 -23.59 0.36
C ARG A 260 29.44 -22.53 -0.65
N THR A 261 28.52 -22.86 -1.54
CA THR A 261 27.98 -21.87 -2.45
C THR A 261 26.68 -21.26 -1.92
N GLU A 262 26.56 -19.95 -2.09
CA GLU A 262 25.37 -19.15 -1.77
C GLU A 262 24.51 -18.83 -3.01
N ALA A 263 24.91 -19.29 -4.21
CA ALA A 263 24.21 -18.98 -5.47
C ALA A 263 22.75 -19.45 -5.51
N TYR A 264 22.38 -20.41 -4.68
CA TYR A 264 21.04 -21.03 -4.65
C TYR A 264 20.22 -20.63 -3.44
N MET A 265 20.72 -19.71 -2.64
CA MET A 265 19.92 -19.15 -1.57
C MET A 265 18.76 -18.36 -2.15
N GLU A 266 17.57 -18.56 -1.63
CA GLU A 266 16.51 -17.59 -1.86
C GLU A 266 17.03 -16.25 -1.32
N GLU A 267 17.20 -15.26 -2.20
CA GLU A 267 17.40 -13.90 -1.70
C GLU A 267 16.28 -13.63 -0.70
N ALA A 268 16.63 -13.40 0.54
CA ALA A 268 15.69 -13.03 1.57
C ALA A 268 15.01 -11.72 1.15
N GLY A 269 13.98 -11.84 0.32
CA GLY A 269 13.32 -10.67 -0.26
C GLY A 269 12.74 -10.83 -1.66
N GLN A 270 13.05 -11.89 -2.42
CA GLN A 270 12.32 -12.15 -3.68
C GLN A 270 11.01 -12.94 -3.53
N VAL A 271 10.42 -13.00 -2.35
CA VAL A 271 8.96 -12.96 -2.34
C VAL A 271 8.62 -11.68 -3.10
N ARG A 272 7.90 -11.75 -4.22
CA ARG A 272 7.37 -10.59 -4.94
C ARG A 272 6.62 -9.72 -3.93
N THR A 273 7.38 -8.99 -3.13
CA THR A 273 6.85 -8.09 -2.14
C THR A 273 6.27 -6.96 -2.94
N SER A 274 4.97 -6.71 -2.76
CA SER A 274 4.41 -5.50 -3.33
C SER A 274 5.37 -4.34 -2.99
N PRO A 275 5.55 -3.35 -3.86
CA PRO A 275 6.44 -2.22 -3.60
C PRO A 275 6.22 -1.63 -2.20
N PHE A 276 4.97 -1.63 -1.75
CA PHE A 276 4.58 -1.19 -0.41
C PHE A 276 5.19 -2.05 0.72
N ARG A 277 5.21 -3.37 0.56
CA ARG A 277 5.82 -4.28 1.54
C ARG A 277 7.36 -4.12 1.57
N TYR A 278 7.96 -3.81 0.42
CA TYR A 278 9.38 -3.47 0.34
C TYR A 278 9.68 -2.19 1.14
N PHE A 279 8.87 -1.13 0.97
CA PHE A 279 9.00 0.09 1.76
C PHE A 279 8.90 -0.16 3.27
N LEU A 280 8.01 -1.05 3.70
CA LEU A 280 7.85 -1.40 5.11
C LEU A 280 8.96 -2.32 5.64
N SER A 281 9.64 -3.09 4.79
CA SER A 281 10.71 -4.00 5.21
C SER A 281 12.03 -3.27 5.49
N GLN A 282 12.34 -2.23 4.72
CA GLN A 282 13.55 -1.45 4.86
C GLN A 282 13.37 -0.36 5.94
N LYS A 283 14.19 -0.39 7.00
CA LYS A 283 14.09 0.59 8.10
C LYS A 283 14.05 2.05 7.64
N PRO A 284 14.98 2.54 6.78
CA PRO A 284 14.96 3.91 6.32
C PRO A 284 13.68 4.28 5.55
N LEU A 285 13.23 3.40 4.66
CA LEU A 285 12.05 3.64 3.82
C LEU A 285 10.74 3.60 4.64
N ARG A 286 10.67 2.71 5.62
CA ARG A 286 9.55 2.65 6.57
C ARG A 286 9.43 3.96 7.37
N TRP A 287 10.54 4.49 7.85
CA TRP A 287 10.56 5.77 8.55
C TRP A 287 10.17 6.94 7.64
N ALA A 288 10.67 6.96 6.41
CA ALA A 288 10.28 7.95 5.41
C ALA A 288 8.76 7.90 5.14
N LEU A 289 8.18 6.71 5.04
CA LEU A 289 6.74 6.52 4.86
C LEU A 289 5.94 7.04 6.06
N TYR A 290 6.35 6.69 7.29
CA TYR A 290 5.67 7.18 8.49
C TYR A 290 5.75 8.70 8.63
N LEU A 291 6.88 9.30 8.26
CA LEU A 291 7.07 10.74 8.27
C LEU A 291 6.21 11.43 7.22
N ALA A 292 6.11 10.86 6.02
CA ALA A 292 5.22 11.35 4.98
C ALA A 292 3.75 11.30 5.42
N LEU A 293 3.29 10.17 5.99
CA LEU A 293 1.93 10.02 6.50
C LEU A 293 1.64 11.00 7.65
N ALA A 294 2.58 11.14 8.60
CA ALA A 294 2.45 12.09 9.70
C ALA A 294 2.38 13.54 9.18
N SER A 295 3.20 13.89 8.17
CA SER A 295 3.18 15.20 7.55
C SER A 295 1.85 15.51 6.85
N VAL A 296 1.29 14.53 6.12
CA VAL A 296 -0.03 14.65 5.48
C VAL A 296 -1.13 14.80 6.54
N LEU A 297 -1.11 14.00 7.61
CA LEU A 297 -2.07 14.08 8.70
C LEU A 297 -2.02 15.46 9.39
N LEU A 298 -0.82 15.94 9.70
CA LEU A 298 -0.62 17.27 10.25
C LEU A 298 -1.09 18.36 9.29
N PHE A 299 -0.75 18.24 8.00
CA PHE A 299 -1.25 19.16 6.99
C PHE A 299 -2.78 19.18 6.95
N MET A 300 -3.42 18.02 6.98
CA MET A 300 -4.90 17.91 7.02
C MET A 300 -5.46 18.58 8.29
N ILE A 301 -4.91 18.31 9.47
CA ILE A 301 -5.36 18.90 10.73
C ILE A 301 -5.23 20.44 10.71
N PHE A 302 -4.12 20.97 10.20
CA PHE A 302 -3.90 22.40 10.14
C PHE A 302 -4.67 23.09 9.00
N THR A 303 -4.89 22.39 7.87
CA THR A 303 -5.64 22.93 6.72
C THR A 303 -7.15 22.74 6.91
N ALA A 304 -7.58 21.67 7.58
CA ALA A 304 -8.99 21.43 7.92
C ALA A 304 -9.53 22.42 8.97
N ARG A 305 -8.69 23.15 9.69
CA ARG A 305 -9.12 24.40 10.29
C ARG A 305 -9.55 25.32 9.18
N ARG A 306 -10.86 25.25 8.86
CA ARG A 306 -11.55 26.16 7.98
C ARG A 306 -11.00 27.56 8.23
N ARG A 307 -10.14 28.08 7.39
CA ARG A 307 -9.91 29.51 7.32
C ARG A 307 -11.26 30.07 6.92
N GLN A 308 -12.09 30.39 7.90
CA GLN A 308 -13.19 31.29 7.66
C GLN A 308 -12.50 32.52 7.09
N ARG A 309 -12.63 32.72 5.77
CA ARG A 309 -12.43 34.04 5.21
C ARG A 309 -13.24 34.95 6.10
N ALA A 310 -12.59 35.93 6.74
CA ALA A 310 -13.32 36.97 7.40
C ALA A 310 -14.38 37.40 6.40
N ILE A 311 -15.65 37.09 6.71
CA ILE A 311 -16.77 37.53 5.91
C ILE A 311 -16.56 39.04 5.93
N PRO A 312 -16.23 39.71 4.80
CA PRO A 312 -16.15 41.16 4.78
C PRO A 312 -17.48 41.60 5.33
N VAL A 313 -17.48 42.44 6.37
CA VAL A 313 -18.70 43.08 6.84
C VAL A 313 -19.27 43.77 5.58
N ILE A 314 -20.28 43.16 5.01
CA ILE A 314 -21.02 43.74 3.89
C ILE A 314 -21.65 44.97 4.54
N ARG A 315 -21.07 46.15 4.31
CA ARG A 315 -21.78 47.41 4.56
C ARG A 315 -23.12 47.26 3.86
N GLU A 316 -24.19 47.54 4.58
CA GLU A 316 -25.51 47.56 3.97
C GLU A 316 -25.38 48.21 2.63
N PRO A 317 -25.87 47.65 1.53
CA PRO A 317 -25.75 48.25 0.23
C PRO A 317 -26.43 49.61 0.30
N GLU A 318 -25.66 50.69 0.32
CA GLU A 318 -26.16 52.02 0.09
C GLU A 318 -27.00 51.92 -1.18
N ASN A 319 -28.25 52.30 -1.06
CA ASN A 319 -29.19 52.16 -2.15
C ASN A 319 -28.81 53.16 -3.26
N LYS A 320 -27.76 52.79 -4.01
CA LYS A 320 -27.22 53.59 -5.12
C LYS A 320 -28.26 53.93 -6.15
N SER A 321 -29.35 53.19 -6.20
CA SER A 321 -30.50 53.49 -7.05
C SER A 321 -31.24 54.75 -6.57
N LEU A 322 -31.35 54.92 -5.25
CA LEU A 322 -31.97 56.13 -4.70
C LEU A 322 -31.12 57.37 -4.96
N GLU A 323 -29.82 57.28 -4.72
CA GLU A 323 -28.84 58.35 -4.97
C GLU A 323 -28.79 58.70 -6.44
N PHE A 324 -28.83 57.71 -7.34
CA PHE A 324 -28.93 57.92 -8.77
C PHE A 324 -30.25 58.60 -9.17
N MET A 325 -31.36 58.20 -8.57
CA MET A 325 -32.66 58.79 -8.82
C MET A 325 -32.71 60.25 -8.35
N GLU A 326 -32.12 60.58 -7.20
CA GLU A 326 -31.98 62.00 -6.75
C GLU A 326 -31.11 62.81 -7.69
N LEU A 327 -30.01 62.25 -8.14
CA LEU A 327 -29.10 62.89 -9.08
C LEU A 327 -29.85 63.22 -10.42
N ILE A 328 -30.55 62.22 -10.94
CA ILE A 328 -31.34 62.38 -12.17
C ILE A 328 -32.45 63.39 -11.96
N GLY A 329 -33.17 63.33 -10.84
CA GLY A 329 -34.21 64.31 -10.49
C GLY A 329 -33.67 65.75 -10.45
N THR A 330 -32.49 65.93 -9.85
CA THR A 330 -31.81 67.23 -9.78
C THR A 330 -31.38 67.72 -11.15
N LEU A 331 -30.82 66.87 -12.00
CA LEU A 331 -30.45 67.23 -13.38
C LEU A 331 -31.63 67.64 -14.22
N TYR A 332 -32.77 66.94 -14.10
CA TYR A 332 -33.99 67.31 -14.82
C TYR A 332 -34.57 68.61 -14.30
N TYR A 333 -34.53 68.87 -13.01
CA TYR A 333 -34.96 70.12 -12.42
C TYR A 333 -34.11 71.34 -12.90
N GLN A 334 -32.78 71.13 -12.95
CA GLN A 334 -31.83 72.17 -13.42
C GLN A 334 -32.00 72.48 -14.89
N LYS A 335 -32.37 71.49 -15.72
CA LYS A 335 -32.59 71.70 -17.17
C LYS A 335 -33.80 72.56 -17.52
N LYS A 336 -34.67 72.80 -16.56
CA LYS A 336 -35.90 73.62 -16.68
C LYS A 336 -36.85 73.18 -17.78
N ASP A 337 -36.72 71.90 -18.24
CA ASP A 337 -37.62 71.32 -19.21
C ASP A 337 -38.79 70.61 -18.53
N HIS A 338 -39.70 71.35 -18.02
CA HIS A 338 -40.83 70.83 -17.21
C HIS A 338 -41.82 70.02 -18.08
N ALA A 339 -41.92 70.33 -19.36
CA ALA A 339 -42.75 69.56 -20.30
C ALA A 339 -42.21 68.15 -20.56
N ASP A 340 -40.87 67.98 -20.69
CA ASP A 340 -40.26 66.67 -20.88
C ASP A 340 -40.44 65.76 -19.63
N LEU A 341 -40.39 66.35 -18.44
CA LEU A 341 -40.62 65.58 -17.20
C LEU A 341 -42.07 65.09 -17.09
N VAL A 342 -43.05 65.93 -17.44
CA VAL A 342 -44.46 65.52 -17.50
C VAL A 342 -44.68 64.46 -18.57
N ARG A 343 -44.03 64.56 -19.74
CA ARG A 343 -44.16 63.63 -20.84
C ARG A 343 -43.64 62.24 -20.39
N LYS A 344 -42.49 62.18 -19.74
CA LYS A 344 -41.94 60.92 -19.23
C LYS A 344 -42.81 60.32 -18.13
N LYS A 345 -43.26 61.13 -17.20
CA LYS A 345 -44.17 60.65 -16.14
C LYS A 345 -45.50 60.14 -16.72
N TYR A 346 -45.99 60.74 -17.78
CA TYR A 346 -47.21 60.32 -18.47
C TYR A 346 -47.02 58.94 -19.14
N LEU A 347 -45.87 58.68 -19.75
CA LEU A 347 -45.58 57.35 -20.30
C LEU A 347 -45.64 56.24 -19.22
N TYR A 348 -45.05 56.51 -18.04
CA TYR A 348 -45.16 55.57 -16.91
C TYR A 348 -46.61 55.41 -16.40
N PHE A 349 -47.33 56.49 -16.37
CA PHE A 349 -48.73 56.52 -16.00
C PHE A 349 -49.59 55.70 -16.98
N ALA A 350 -49.40 55.91 -18.30
CA ALA A 350 -50.08 55.12 -19.31
C ALA A 350 -49.80 53.65 -19.27
N GLU A 351 -48.54 53.31 -19.05
CA GLU A 351 -48.13 51.90 -18.92
C GLU A 351 -48.72 51.26 -17.65
N GLU A 352 -48.80 51.98 -16.54
CA GLU A 352 -49.41 51.47 -15.29
C GLU A 352 -50.93 51.25 -15.49
N LEU A 353 -51.63 52.14 -16.15
CA LEU A 353 -53.04 51.96 -16.53
C LEU A 353 -53.25 50.81 -17.50
N ARG A 354 -52.32 50.56 -18.42
CA ARG A 354 -52.37 49.45 -19.34
C ARG A 354 -52.16 48.08 -18.54
N ARG A 355 -51.23 48.10 -17.58
CA ARG A 355 -50.92 46.94 -16.81
C ARG A 355 -52.03 46.54 -15.81
N GLU A 356 -52.55 47.52 -15.07
CA GLU A 356 -53.46 47.22 -13.96
C GLU A 356 -54.93 47.14 -14.40
N ILE A 357 -55.35 47.94 -15.37
CA ILE A 357 -56.74 47.98 -15.78
C ILE A 357 -56.98 47.81 -17.29
N GLN A 358 -55.87 47.46 -18.01
CA GLN A 358 -55.94 47.18 -19.46
C GLN A 358 -56.59 48.35 -20.29
N VAL A 359 -56.28 49.59 -19.93
CA VAL A 359 -56.73 50.79 -20.63
C VAL A 359 -55.52 51.47 -21.26
N ASP A 360 -55.58 51.71 -22.55
CA ASP A 360 -54.55 52.47 -23.28
C ASP A 360 -54.99 53.90 -23.47
N VAL A 361 -54.31 54.83 -22.80
CA VAL A 361 -54.56 56.28 -22.87
C VAL A 361 -53.65 56.98 -23.86
N GLU A 362 -52.75 56.28 -24.53
CA GLU A 362 -51.84 56.78 -25.56
C GLU A 362 -52.54 56.84 -26.92
N GLU A 363 -53.50 55.98 -27.21
CA GLU A 363 -54.26 56.06 -28.48
C GLU A 363 -55.14 57.30 -28.54
N VAL A 364 -55.08 57.93 -29.71
CA VAL A 364 -55.62 59.28 -29.96
C VAL A 364 -57.14 59.37 -29.92
N ALA A 365 -57.84 58.28 -29.91
CA ALA A 365 -59.30 58.26 -29.83
C ALA A 365 -59.78 58.52 -28.41
N ASP A 366 -60.57 59.56 -28.23
CA ASP A 366 -61.36 59.83 -27.01
C ASP A 366 -62.41 58.71 -26.84
N ASP A 367 -61.96 57.52 -26.37
CA ASP A 367 -62.89 56.46 -26.09
C ASP A 367 -63.48 56.66 -24.67
N GLU A 368 -64.72 57.16 -24.63
CA GLU A 368 -65.46 57.34 -23.36
C GLU A 368 -65.48 56.12 -22.50
N ARG A 369 -65.45 54.93 -23.09
CA ARG A 369 -65.36 53.63 -22.35
C ARG A 369 -64.06 53.50 -21.56
N SER A 370 -62.96 54.04 -22.06
CA SER A 370 -61.68 54.02 -21.35
C SER A 370 -61.74 54.92 -20.11
N PHE A 371 -62.34 56.07 -20.20
CA PHE A 371 -62.53 56.99 -19.07
C PHE A 371 -63.48 56.40 -18.02
N ASP A 372 -64.57 55.73 -18.42
CA ASP A 372 -65.50 55.05 -17.53
C ASP A 372 -64.80 53.89 -16.75
N ARG A 373 -63.93 53.16 -17.44
CA ARG A 373 -63.15 52.05 -16.78
C ARG A 373 -62.21 52.62 -15.73
N ILE A 374 -61.47 53.65 -16.01
CA ILE A 374 -60.59 54.31 -15.03
C ILE A 374 -61.44 54.85 -13.86
N ALA A 375 -62.51 55.52 -14.11
CA ALA A 375 -63.40 56.05 -13.06
C ALA A 375 -64.02 54.97 -12.19
N GLN A 376 -64.43 53.84 -12.77
CA GLN A 376 -64.98 52.71 -12.07
C GLN A 376 -63.95 52.03 -11.10
N LYS A 377 -62.67 51.97 -11.52
CA LYS A 377 -61.62 51.38 -10.72
C LYS A 377 -61.07 52.31 -9.64
N THR A 378 -60.94 53.59 -9.96
CA THR A 378 -60.38 54.59 -9.04
C THR A 378 -61.42 55.20 -8.11
N GLY A 379 -62.72 55.04 -8.42
CA GLY A 379 -63.78 55.68 -7.67
C GLY A 379 -63.89 57.20 -7.91
N MET A 380 -63.18 57.69 -8.89
CA MET A 380 -63.15 59.15 -9.27
C MET A 380 -64.21 59.45 -10.26
N GLU A 381 -64.59 60.74 -10.37
CA GLU A 381 -65.60 61.19 -11.30
C GLU A 381 -65.05 61.14 -12.74
N VAL A 382 -65.81 60.58 -13.67
CA VAL A 382 -65.48 60.48 -15.10
C VAL A 382 -65.11 61.81 -15.72
N SER A 383 -65.85 62.82 -15.38
CA SER A 383 -65.65 64.22 -15.86
C SER A 383 -64.24 64.73 -15.49
N GLY A 384 -63.80 64.45 -14.25
CA GLY A 384 -62.48 64.90 -13.77
C GLY A 384 -61.32 64.17 -14.49
N ILE A 385 -61.46 62.85 -14.72
CA ILE A 385 -60.43 62.05 -15.43
C ILE A 385 -60.37 62.49 -16.92
N SER A 386 -61.48 62.62 -17.60
CA SER A 386 -61.53 62.98 -18.98
C SER A 386 -60.98 64.42 -19.22
N HIS A 387 -61.32 65.34 -18.35
CA HIS A 387 -60.77 66.66 -18.36
C HIS A 387 -59.24 66.65 -18.17
N PHE A 388 -58.74 65.97 -17.21
CA PHE A 388 -57.31 65.85 -16.93
C PHE A 388 -56.51 65.27 -18.12
N ILE A 389 -57.00 64.20 -18.70
CA ILE A 389 -56.32 63.58 -19.83
C ILE A 389 -56.33 64.47 -21.06
N ARG A 390 -57.41 65.15 -21.32
CA ARG A 390 -57.52 66.14 -22.41
C ARG A 390 -56.63 67.34 -22.15
N GLU A 391 -56.49 67.79 -20.90
CA GLU A 391 -55.65 68.95 -20.54
C GLU A 391 -54.15 68.63 -20.67
N VAL A 392 -53.72 67.43 -20.36
CA VAL A 392 -52.32 67.01 -20.41
C VAL A 392 -51.85 66.66 -21.84
N ARG A 393 -52.71 66.17 -22.70
CA ARG A 393 -52.41 65.82 -24.11
C ARG A 393 -51.63 66.88 -24.90
N PRO A 394 -52.01 68.14 -24.90
CA PRO A 394 -51.25 69.15 -25.62
C PRO A 394 -49.82 69.34 -25.14
N VAL A 395 -49.58 69.06 -23.85
CA VAL A 395 -48.22 69.10 -23.24
C VAL A 395 -47.39 67.92 -23.68
N ILE A 396 -48.02 66.76 -23.87
CA ILE A 396 -47.33 65.53 -24.26
C ILE A 396 -46.94 65.51 -25.73
N TYR A 397 -47.87 65.90 -26.58
CA TYR A 397 -47.69 65.85 -28.04
C TYR A 397 -47.29 67.22 -28.65
N GLY A 398 -47.30 68.28 -27.86
CA GLY A 398 -46.95 69.64 -28.30
C GLY A 398 -45.68 70.12 -27.57
N ALA A 399 -45.00 71.08 -28.18
CA ALA A 399 -43.85 71.75 -27.56
C ALA A 399 -44.27 72.99 -26.75
N HIS A 400 -45.29 72.89 -25.92
CA HIS A 400 -45.71 73.99 -25.07
C HIS A 400 -44.95 74.09 -23.80
N PRO A 401 -44.29 75.20 -23.47
CA PRO A 401 -43.63 75.39 -22.20
C PRO A 401 -44.67 75.45 -21.07
N ILE A 402 -44.47 74.77 -19.97
CA ILE A 402 -45.35 74.79 -18.81
C ILE A 402 -44.63 75.34 -17.59
N SER A 403 -45.39 75.92 -16.68
CA SER A 403 -44.83 76.40 -15.41
C SER A 403 -44.54 75.26 -14.45
N VAL A 404 -43.70 75.51 -13.41
CA VAL A 404 -43.40 74.54 -12.34
C VAL A 404 -44.68 74.12 -11.61
N GLU A 405 -45.59 75.01 -11.42
CA GLU A 405 -46.89 74.78 -10.77
C GLU A 405 -47.76 73.83 -11.57
N GLN A 406 -47.83 74.05 -12.88
CA GLN A 406 -48.54 73.13 -13.78
C GLN A 406 -47.94 71.80 -13.85
N MET A 407 -46.60 71.68 -13.88
CA MET A 407 -45.88 70.41 -13.84
C MET A 407 -46.24 69.64 -12.58
N LYS A 408 -46.14 70.28 -11.40
CA LYS A 408 -46.49 69.62 -10.12
C LYS A 408 -47.94 69.14 -10.13
N ARG A 409 -48.90 70.02 -10.56
CA ARG A 409 -50.30 69.64 -10.60
C ARG A 409 -50.56 68.42 -11.48
N TYR A 410 -49.91 68.34 -12.66
CA TYR A 410 -50.07 67.20 -13.54
C TYR A 410 -49.47 65.93 -12.96
N ILE A 411 -48.28 65.98 -12.32
CA ILE A 411 -47.64 64.85 -11.69
C ILE A 411 -48.44 64.36 -10.49
N ASP A 412 -48.92 65.26 -9.64
CA ASP A 412 -49.71 64.93 -8.46
C ASP A 412 -51.03 64.27 -8.88
N LYS A 413 -51.69 64.77 -9.94
CA LYS A 413 -52.91 64.14 -10.43
C LYS A 413 -52.73 62.78 -11.04
N MET A 414 -51.61 62.53 -11.77
CA MET A 414 -51.26 61.21 -12.23
C MET A 414 -50.97 60.22 -11.04
N ASN A 415 -50.30 60.70 -10.01
CA ASN A 415 -50.04 59.92 -8.85
C ASN A 415 -51.33 59.62 -8.05
N GLU A 416 -52.21 60.57 -7.92
CA GLU A 416 -53.52 60.41 -7.29
C GLU A 416 -54.34 59.30 -7.98
N ILE A 417 -54.46 59.38 -9.34
CA ILE A 417 -55.14 58.33 -10.11
C ILE A 417 -54.50 56.93 -9.91
N ILE A 418 -53.18 56.88 -9.96
CA ILE A 418 -52.47 55.55 -9.73
C ILE A 418 -52.71 55.04 -8.30
N SER A 419 -52.70 55.91 -7.31
CA SER A 419 -52.90 55.51 -5.89
C SER A 419 -54.27 54.96 -5.56
N HIS A 420 -55.24 55.23 -6.44
CA HIS A 420 -56.65 54.78 -6.31
C HIS A 420 -56.97 53.54 -7.16
N ILE A 421 -56.00 53.00 -7.92
CA ILE A 421 -56.11 51.78 -8.70
C ILE A 421 -55.66 50.60 -7.85
#